data_0b7c1cf95d09879b3ab8d9d9607d0e19
#
_entry.id   0b7c1cf95d09879b3ab8d9d9607d0e19
#
_cell.length_a   1.000
_cell.length_b   1.000
_cell.length_c   1.000
_cell.angle_alpha   90.00
_cell.angle_beta   90.00
_cell.angle_gamma   90.00
#
_symmetry.space_group_name_H-M   'P 1'
#
loop_
_entity.id
_entity.type
_entity.pdbx_description
1 polymer ?
#
loop_
_entity_poly.entity_id
_entity_poly.type
_entity_poly.pdbx_seq_one_letter_code
_entity_poly.pdbx_strand_id
1 'polypeptide(L)'
;VAVLVTVRGWSADGEFALPARDAAEAGVAPHIIEAIRTGAVPEFADDHAAAEIYRFAAQLVQKGDTDQSIYSAIVARWGEVGAVELTALIGYYSMVAMTLNVHQIPVPPGIPSTLETKGNGLFESPTVDTKEC
;
A
#
# COMPACT_ATOMS: atom_id res chain seq x y z
N VAL A 1 7.85 -1.22 -3.02
CA VAL A 1 6.58 -1.94 -3.25
C VAL A 1 5.63 -1.77 -2.06
N ALA A 2 5.99 -2.19 -0.83
CA ALA A 2 5.08 -2.16 0.33
C ALA A 2 4.45 -0.78 0.56
N VAL A 3 5.23 0.29 0.57
CA VAL A 3 4.74 1.67 0.76
C VAL A 3 3.71 2.04 -0.31
N LEU A 4 3.99 1.74 -1.59
CA LEU A 4 3.05 2.02 -2.69
C LEU A 4 1.71 1.31 -2.50
N VAL A 5 1.75 0.03 -2.14
CA VAL A 5 0.54 -0.76 -1.85
C VAL A 5 -0.24 -0.15 -0.70
N THR A 6 0.45 0.26 0.36
CA THR A 6 -0.17 0.84 1.56
C THR A 6 -0.86 2.16 1.23
N VAL A 7 -0.14 3.12 0.64
CA VAL A 7 -0.71 4.44 0.35
C VAL A 7 -1.82 4.36 -0.71
N ARG A 8 -1.71 3.42 -1.66
CA ARG A 8 -2.78 3.16 -2.62
C ARG A 8 -4.01 2.57 -1.95
N GLY A 9 -3.83 1.63 -1.02
CA GLY A 9 -4.93 1.02 -0.27
C GLY A 9 -5.74 2.06 0.52
N TRP A 10 -5.11 3.09 1.05
CA TRP A 10 -5.75 4.20 1.73
C TRP A 10 -6.21 5.33 0.79
N SER A 11 -5.98 5.20 -0.52
CA SER A 11 -6.25 6.24 -1.53
C SER A 11 -5.66 7.61 -1.16
N ALA A 12 -4.47 7.61 -0.59
CA ALA A 12 -3.76 8.81 -0.17
C ALA A 12 -2.99 9.40 -1.37
N ASP A 13 -3.70 10.16 -2.21
CA ASP A 13 -3.20 10.68 -3.49
C ASP A 13 -1.91 11.49 -3.33
N GLY A 14 -1.88 12.42 -2.38
CA GLY A 14 -0.69 13.25 -2.13
C GLY A 14 0.53 12.48 -1.66
N GLU A 15 0.34 11.29 -1.10
CA GLU A 15 1.43 10.43 -0.64
C GLU A 15 1.92 9.43 -1.71
N PHE A 16 1.16 9.18 -2.77
CA PHE A 16 1.56 8.20 -3.77
C PHE A 16 2.70 8.70 -4.66
N ALA A 17 2.70 9.96 -5.03
CA ALA A 17 3.64 10.51 -6.00
C ALA A 17 5.10 10.46 -5.53
N LEU A 18 5.38 10.78 -4.26
CA LEU A 18 6.73 10.73 -3.71
C LEU A 18 7.26 9.31 -3.59
N PRO A 19 6.56 8.36 -2.95
CA PRO A 19 6.96 6.96 -2.94
C PRO A 19 7.06 6.32 -4.33
N ALA A 20 6.27 6.75 -5.31
CA ALA A 20 6.37 6.28 -6.69
C ALA A 20 7.69 6.69 -7.33
N ARG A 21 8.11 7.95 -7.14
CA ARG A 21 9.42 8.43 -7.58
C ARG A 21 10.53 7.66 -6.89
N ASP A 22 10.49 7.54 -5.57
CA ASP A 22 11.52 6.86 -4.79
C ASP A 22 11.61 5.36 -5.15
N ALA A 23 10.47 4.73 -5.45
CA ALA A 23 10.44 3.36 -5.94
C ALA A 23 11.10 3.22 -7.32
N ALA A 24 10.86 4.16 -8.24
CA ALA A 24 11.50 4.18 -9.55
C ALA A 24 13.02 4.39 -9.44
N GLU A 25 13.47 5.30 -8.57
CA GLU A 25 14.87 5.52 -8.27
C GLU A 25 15.54 4.28 -7.65
N ALA A 26 14.80 3.52 -6.83
CA ALA A 26 15.24 2.26 -6.25
C ALA A 26 15.18 1.06 -7.23
N GLY A 27 14.80 1.28 -8.49
CA GLY A 27 14.80 0.26 -9.54
C GLY A 27 13.53 -0.58 -9.64
N VAL A 28 12.43 -0.18 -9.00
CA VAL A 28 11.13 -0.84 -9.23
C VAL A 28 10.65 -0.53 -10.64
N ALA A 29 10.32 -1.57 -11.39
CA ALA A 29 9.94 -1.42 -12.80
C ALA A 29 8.69 -0.54 -12.96
N PRO A 30 8.65 0.35 -13.96
CA PRO A 30 7.53 1.29 -14.16
C PRO A 30 6.16 0.63 -14.26
N HIS A 31 6.08 -0.56 -14.89
CA HIS A 31 4.82 -1.28 -15.02
C HIS A 31 4.26 -1.79 -13.68
N ILE A 32 5.14 -2.10 -12.70
CA ILE A 32 4.74 -2.48 -11.34
C ILE A 32 4.16 -1.28 -10.62
N ILE A 33 4.83 -0.12 -10.69
CA ILE A 33 4.35 1.13 -10.08
C ILE A 33 2.99 1.51 -10.67
N GLU A 34 2.85 1.43 -11.98
CA GLU A 34 1.60 1.76 -12.68
C GLU A 34 0.46 0.78 -12.33
N ALA A 35 0.75 -0.52 -12.26
CA ALA A 35 -0.24 -1.51 -11.84
C ALA A 35 -0.75 -1.22 -10.43
N ILE A 36 0.15 -0.92 -9.47
CA ILE A 36 -0.25 -0.56 -8.11
C ILE A 36 -1.07 0.74 -8.14
N ARG A 37 -0.66 1.76 -8.90
CA ARG A 37 -1.38 3.02 -9.02
C ARG A 37 -2.81 2.83 -9.48
N THR A 38 -3.04 1.98 -10.47
CA THR A 38 -4.37 1.68 -11.05
C THR A 38 -5.18 0.67 -10.25
N GLY A 39 -4.59 0.05 -9.23
CA GLY A 39 -5.23 -1.02 -8.45
C GLY A 39 -5.22 -2.38 -9.14
N ALA A 40 -4.47 -2.52 -10.22
CA ALA A 40 -4.24 -3.81 -10.87
C ALA A 40 -3.20 -4.64 -10.10
N VAL A 41 -3.25 -5.95 -10.28
CA VAL A 41 -2.22 -6.85 -9.72
C VAL A 41 -0.97 -6.76 -10.60
N PRO A 42 0.19 -6.38 -10.04
CA PRO A 42 1.43 -6.29 -10.81
C PRO A 42 1.94 -7.66 -11.27
N GLU A 43 2.59 -7.69 -12.44
CA GLU A 43 3.38 -8.82 -12.90
C GLU A 43 4.83 -8.62 -12.46
N PHE A 44 5.34 -9.53 -11.63
CA PHE A 44 6.68 -9.42 -11.04
C PHE A 44 7.75 -10.23 -11.78
N ALA A 45 7.36 -10.99 -12.81
CA ALA A 45 8.25 -11.92 -13.52
C ALA A 45 9.06 -12.78 -12.53
N ASP A 46 10.40 -12.68 -12.56
CA ASP A 46 11.29 -13.43 -11.66
C ASP A 46 11.58 -12.72 -10.34
N ASP A 47 11.00 -11.55 -10.08
CA ASP A 47 11.17 -10.84 -8.80
C ASP A 47 10.21 -11.40 -7.73
N HIS A 48 10.53 -12.60 -7.27
CA HIS A 48 9.76 -13.28 -6.22
C HIS A 48 9.74 -12.48 -4.90
N ALA A 49 10.82 -11.74 -4.61
CA ALA A 49 10.89 -10.93 -3.40
C ALA A 49 9.87 -9.79 -3.41
N ALA A 50 9.78 -9.04 -4.50
CA ALA A 50 8.78 -7.99 -4.66
C ALA A 50 7.36 -8.55 -4.66
N ALA A 51 7.13 -9.73 -5.26
CA ALA A 51 5.83 -10.40 -5.26
C ALA A 51 5.38 -10.82 -3.85
N GLU A 52 6.30 -11.31 -3.02
CA GLU A 52 6.02 -11.69 -1.62
C GLU A 52 5.67 -10.45 -0.79
N ILE A 53 6.46 -9.37 -0.91
CA ILE A 53 6.20 -8.09 -0.25
C ILE A 53 4.84 -7.52 -0.66
N TYR A 54 4.51 -7.56 -1.96
CA TYR A 54 3.22 -7.10 -2.47
C TYR A 54 2.05 -7.86 -1.82
N ARG A 55 2.10 -9.21 -1.82
CA ARG A 55 1.04 -10.03 -1.24
C ARG A 55 0.86 -9.79 0.25
N PHE A 56 1.98 -9.68 0.97
CA PHE A 56 1.98 -9.40 2.40
C PHE A 56 1.34 -8.03 2.69
N ALA A 57 1.79 -6.98 2.01
CA ALA A 57 1.27 -5.64 2.19
C ALA A 57 -0.22 -5.53 1.79
N ALA A 58 -0.61 -6.13 0.66
CA ALA A 58 -1.99 -6.12 0.19
C ALA A 58 -2.94 -6.78 1.19
N GLN A 59 -2.60 -7.97 1.70
CA GLN A 59 -3.45 -8.65 2.68
C GLN A 59 -3.49 -7.91 4.02
N LEU A 60 -2.33 -7.45 4.51
CA LEU A 60 -2.27 -6.76 5.79
C LEU A 60 -3.09 -5.47 5.76
N VAL A 61 -3.01 -4.70 4.68
CA VAL A 61 -3.80 -3.47 4.52
C VAL A 61 -5.30 -3.78 4.39
N GLN A 62 -5.67 -4.86 3.68
CA GLN A 62 -7.07 -5.22 3.45
C GLN A 62 -7.75 -5.86 4.66
N LYS A 63 -7.04 -6.73 5.38
CA LYS A 63 -7.64 -7.61 6.39
C LYS A 63 -7.14 -7.33 7.81
N GLY A 64 -6.03 -6.58 7.96
CA GLY A 64 -5.31 -6.45 9.22
C GLY A 64 -4.57 -7.72 9.63
N ASP A 65 -4.46 -8.70 8.73
CA ASP A 65 -3.86 -10.01 8.94
C ASP A 65 -3.31 -10.55 7.62
N THR A 66 -2.51 -11.63 7.69
CA THR A 66 -1.99 -12.32 6.51
C THR A 66 -2.18 -13.82 6.63
N ASP A 67 -2.35 -14.51 5.50
CA ASP A 67 -2.36 -15.97 5.48
C ASP A 67 -1.01 -16.53 5.91
N GLN A 68 -1.02 -17.66 6.63
CA GLN A 68 0.19 -18.29 7.17
C GLN A 68 1.25 -18.55 6.10
N SER A 69 0.85 -18.91 4.88
CA SER A 69 1.79 -19.16 3.77
C SER A 69 2.53 -17.89 3.35
N ILE A 70 1.85 -16.75 3.34
CA ILE A 70 2.43 -15.45 3.00
C ILE A 70 3.39 -15.00 4.12
N TYR A 71 2.97 -15.11 5.39
CA TYR A 71 3.84 -14.83 6.52
C TYR A 71 5.10 -15.70 6.49
N SER A 72 4.94 -17.01 6.26
CA SER A 72 6.08 -17.94 6.20
C SER A 72 7.05 -17.61 5.06
N ALA A 73 6.59 -17.13 3.92
CA ALA A 73 7.45 -16.71 2.82
C ALA A 73 8.32 -15.49 3.21
N ILE A 74 7.72 -14.50 3.90
CA ILE A 74 8.46 -13.34 4.42
C ILE A 74 9.51 -13.78 5.45
N VAL A 75 9.12 -14.60 6.42
CA VAL A 75 10.06 -15.10 7.45
C VAL A 75 11.18 -15.93 6.84
N ALA A 76 10.89 -16.78 5.86
CA ALA A 76 11.91 -17.58 5.18
C ALA A 76 12.96 -16.74 4.47
N ARG A 77 12.57 -15.59 3.94
CA ARG A 77 13.47 -14.70 3.18
C ARG A 77 14.19 -13.67 4.07
N TRP A 78 13.50 -13.05 5.03
CA TRP A 78 14.03 -11.93 5.82
C TRP A 78 14.05 -12.18 7.33
N GLY A 79 13.62 -13.34 7.78
CA GLY A 79 13.52 -13.68 9.21
C GLY A 79 12.31 -13.02 9.90
N GLU A 80 12.12 -13.35 11.16
CA GLU A 80 11.04 -12.76 11.97
C GLU A 80 11.20 -11.25 12.15
N VAL A 81 12.44 -10.78 12.31
CA VAL A 81 12.75 -9.35 12.42
C VAL A 81 12.29 -8.61 11.16
N GLY A 82 12.60 -9.13 9.97
CA GLY A 82 12.16 -8.56 8.71
C GLY A 82 10.64 -8.52 8.58
N ALA A 83 9.93 -9.53 9.05
CA ALA A 83 8.46 -9.53 9.08
C ALA A 83 7.91 -8.44 10.00
N VAL A 84 8.52 -8.24 11.18
CA VAL A 84 8.14 -7.17 12.12
C VAL A 84 8.42 -5.79 11.52
N GLU A 85 9.60 -5.59 10.92
CA GLU A 85 9.97 -4.32 10.28
C GLU A 85 9.04 -3.98 9.11
N LEU A 86 8.70 -4.96 8.27
CA LEU A 86 7.75 -4.78 7.18
C LEU A 86 6.34 -4.42 7.69
N THR A 87 5.88 -5.09 8.75
CA THR A 87 4.61 -4.76 9.40
C THR A 87 4.62 -3.35 9.97
N ALA A 88 5.70 -2.95 10.65
CA ALA A 88 5.86 -1.60 11.20
C ALA A 88 5.87 -0.53 10.10
N LEU A 89 6.54 -0.78 8.98
CA LEU A 89 6.57 0.12 7.82
C LEU A 89 5.15 0.34 7.26
N ILE A 90 4.40 -0.75 7.05
CA ILE A 90 3.02 -0.70 6.56
C ILE A 90 2.12 0.05 7.54
N GLY A 91 2.25 -0.22 8.85
CA GLY A 91 1.51 0.47 9.91
C GLY A 91 1.81 1.97 9.93
N TYR A 92 3.07 2.36 9.83
CA TYR A 92 3.49 3.76 9.77
C TYR A 92 2.85 4.51 8.60
N TYR A 93 2.97 3.98 7.38
CA TYR A 93 2.38 4.63 6.20
C TYR A 93 0.85 4.59 6.20
N SER A 94 0.23 3.58 6.82
CA SER A 94 -1.21 3.57 7.06
C SER A 94 -1.64 4.71 7.97
N MET A 95 -0.91 4.93 9.08
CA MET A 95 -1.16 6.05 10.00
C MET A 95 -1.03 7.40 9.31
N VAL A 96 0.03 7.60 8.53
CA VAL A 96 0.24 8.84 7.77
C VAL A 96 -0.87 9.07 6.77
N ALA A 97 -1.21 8.05 5.97
CA ALA A 97 -2.29 8.13 4.97
C ALA A 97 -3.64 8.45 5.61
N MET A 98 -3.99 7.78 6.70
CA MET A 98 -5.21 8.08 7.46
C MET A 98 -5.21 9.51 7.99
N THR A 99 -4.09 10.01 8.51
CA THR A 99 -3.96 11.37 9.01
C THR A 99 -4.22 12.40 7.91
N LEU A 100 -3.60 12.22 6.74
CA LEU A 100 -3.81 13.10 5.59
C LEU A 100 -5.26 13.09 5.11
N ASN A 101 -5.87 11.91 5.05
CA ASN A 101 -7.25 11.74 4.60
C ASN A 101 -8.25 12.39 5.57
N VAL A 102 -8.13 12.12 6.88
CA VAL A 102 -9.05 12.66 7.90
C VAL A 102 -8.97 14.18 7.98
N HIS A 103 -7.76 14.73 7.94
CA HIS A 103 -7.54 16.18 8.01
C HIS A 103 -7.63 16.88 6.66
N GLN A 104 -7.91 16.14 5.58
CA GLN A 104 -8.04 16.67 4.21
C GLN A 104 -6.84 17.53 3.80
N ILE A 105 -5.64 17.07 4.16
CA ILE A 105 -4.40 17.77 3.83
C ILE A 105 -4.26 17.83 2.31
N PRO A 106 -4.14 19.03 1.71
CA PRO A 106 -4.02 19.15 0.28
C PRO A 106 -2.68 18.63 -0.22
N VAL A 107 -2.67 18.11 -1.45
CA VAL A 107 -1.42 17.77 -2.14
C VAL A 107 -0.55 19.03 -2.26
N PRO A 108 0.74 18.98 -1.90
CA PRO A 108 1.62 20.13 -2.02
C PRO A 108 1.67 20.69 -3.45
N PRO A 109 1.80 22.02 -3.61
CA PRO A 109 1.94 22.62 -4.94
C PRO A 109 3.10 22.01 -5.72
N GLY A 110 2.87 21.68 -7.00
CA GLY A 110 3.89 21.09 -7.88
C GLY A 110 3.99 19.57 -7.83
N ILE A 111 3.26 18.90 -6.95
CA ILE A 111 3.10 17.44 -6.96
C ILE A 111 1.82 17.11 -7.73
N PRO A 112 1.90 16.37 -8.86
CA PRO A 112 0.70 15.99 -9.60
C PRO A 112 -0.17 15.04 -8.77
N SER A 113 -1.48 15.26 -8.81
CA SER A 113 -2.44 14.24 -8.34
C SER A 113 -2.31 13.02 -9.24
N THR A 114 -2.05 11.88 -8.65
CA THR A 114 -1.74 10.64 -9.36
C THR A 114 -2.81 9.57 -9.23
N LEU A 115 -3.70 9.70 -8.24
CA LEU A 115 -4.80 8.79 -8.01
C LEU A 115 -6.12 9.41 -8.47
N GLU A 116 -6.75 8.81 -9.47
CA GLU A 116 -7.96 9.37 -10.11
C GLU A 116 -9.21 9.29 -9.23
N THR A 117 -9.24 8.42 -8.22
CA THR A 117 -10.43 8.18 -7.40
C THR A 117 -10.10 8.06 -5.92
N LYS A 118 -10.63 8.99 -5.14
CA LYS A 118 -10.73 8.83 -3.69
C LYS A 118 -11.74 7.71 -3.39
N GLY A 119 -11.36 6.77 -2.54
CA GLY A 119 -12.27 5.74 -2.06
C GLY A 119 -12.29 4.41 -2.84
N ASN A 120 -11.52 4.26 -3.93
CA ASN A 120 -11.23 2.96 -4.51
C ASN A 120 -10.10 2.25 -3.76
N GLY A 121 -10.08 2.45 -2.45
CA GLY A 121 -9.22 1.67 -1.58
C GLY A 121 -9.56 0.19 -1.68
N LEU A 122 -8.68 -0.63 -1.16
CA LEU A 122 -8.86 -2.08 -1.04
C LEU A 122 -9.92 -2.45 0.02
N PHE A 123 -10.59 -1.44 0.60
CA PHE A 123 -11.63 -1.63 1.62
C PHE A 123 -13.00 -1.22 1.08
N GLU A 124 -13.96 -2.12 1.21
CA GLU A 124 -15.35 -1.72 1.29
C GLU A 124 -15.60 -1.22 2.71
N SER A 125 -16.01 0.04 2.85
CA SER A 125 -16.45 0.54 4.15
C SER A 125 -17.65 -0.28 4.62
N PRO A 126 -17.64 -0.77 5.86
CA PRO A 126 -18.84 -1.37 6.40
C PRO A 126 -19.97 -0.34 6.34
N THR A 127 -21.11 -0.73 5.77
CA THR A 127 -22.31 0.09 5.79
C THR A 127 -22.78 0.18 7.25
N VAL A 128 -22.50 1.32 7.88
CA VAL A 128 -23.10 1.65 9.18
C VAL A 128 -24.55 2.02 8.88
N ASP A 129 -25.47 1.19 9.32
CA ASP A 129 -26.90 1.51 9.24
C ASP A 129 -27.17 2.66 10.20
N THR A 130 -27.26 3.89 9.67
CA THR A 130 -27.48 5.13 10.45
C THR A 130 -28.93 5.27 10.94
N LYS A 131 -29.70 4.19 10.94
CA LYS A 131 -31.11 4.21 11.37
C LYS A 131 -31.33 4.08 12.88
N GLU A 132 -30.27 3.99 13.69
CA GLU A 132 -30.40 3.94 15.15
C GLU A 132 -29.59 5.08 15.81
N CYS A 133 -29.98 6.31 15.57
CA CYS A 133 -29.67 7.49 16.39
C CYS A 133 -30.92 8.36 16.50
#